data_8dd7cd6feb04014d7fa36520efcdabbe
#
_entry.id   8dd7cd6feb04014d7fa36520efcdabbe
#
_cell.length_a   1.000
_cell.length_b   1.000
_cell.length_c   1.000
_cell.angle_alpha   90.00
_cell.angle_beta   90.00
_cell.angle_gamma   90.00
#
_symmetry.space_group_name_H-M   'P 1'
#
loop_
_entity.id
_entity.type
_entity.pdbx_description
1 polymer ?
#
loop_
_entity_poly.entity_id
_entity_poly.type
_entity_poly.pdbx_seq_one_letter_code
_entity_poly.pdbx_strand_id
1 'polypeptide(L)'
;MMLGLDPTETRELLEVDLDIIMRLLRGETVTERTRTHELVNARLHLRPYTEPCFDIAVAGVASPTGPRMAGQHGIGLLSIGATMTQDGFDALAHHWNIIEERAAHHEQSVSRRDWRLVGLMHIAETREQAYKDVEYGIETWFNYFQKTAAFPQMGVQGGDLREMIDFINEAGVGAIGTVEDARAQVQRLWNQSGGFGCMLLLGHEWANPEATKRSYELIAQHVMPHFQGGEISHAQQSLNAKAHASSKREDYAAAQMQAVATMSERYEKEKSDHER
;
A
#
# COMPACT_ATOMS: atom_id res chain seq x y z
N MET A 1 -28.09 10.48 2.25
CA MET A 1 -28.43 11.18 1.46
C MET A 1 -28.49 12.68 1.55
N MET A 2 -27.47 13.29 2.10
CA MET A 2 -27.35 14.76 2.17
C MET A 2 -27.36 15.43 0.78
N LEU A 3 -26.92 14.73 -0.27
CA LEU A 3 -26.89 15.24 -1.65
C LEU A 3 -28.14 14.90 -2.47
N GLY A 4 -29.14 14.25 -1.88
CA GLY A 4 -30.35 13.84 -2.58
C GLY A 4 -30.17 12.77 -3.66
N LEU A 5 -29.01 12.11 -3.70
CA LEU A 5 -28.73 11.01 -4.64
C LEU A 5 -29.18 9.66 -4.06
N ASP A 6 -29.73 8.81 -4.93
CA ASP A 6 -30.01 7.42 -4.60
C ASP A 6 -28.72 6.59 -4.61
N PRO A 7 -28.33 5.95 -3.50
CA PRO A 7 -27.12 5.13 -3.44
C PRO A 7 -27.13 3.95 -4.43
N THR A 8 -28.29 3.46 -4.84
CA THR A 8 -28.38 2.35 -5.80
C THR A 8 -27.93 2.74 -7.21
N GLU A 9 -28.02 4.01 -7.55
CA GLU A 9 -27.68 4.56 -8.87
C GLU A 9 -26.24 5.09 -8.95
N THR A 10 -25.54 5.19 -7.81
CA THR A 10 -24.21 5.83 -7.75
C THR A 10 -23.15 5.12 -8.59
N ARG A 11 -23.28 3.81 -8.82
CA ARG A 11 -22.34 3.05 -9.67
C ARG A 11 -22.46 3.42 -11.14
N GLU A 12 -23.69 3.56 -11.64
CA GLU A 12 -23.94 3.99 -13.03
C GLU A 12 -23.50 5.44 -13.25
N LEU A 13 -23.79 6.31 -12.31
CA LEU A 13 -23.33 7.71 -12.34
C LEU A 13 -21.81 7.78 -12.38
N LEU A 14 -21.13 6.99 -11.53
CA LEU A 14 -19.68 6.95 -11.51
C LEU A 14 -19.07 6.50 -12.85
N GLU A 15 -19.65 5.49 -13.51
CA GLU A 15 -19.18 5.04 -14.83
C GLU A 15 -19.24 6.16 -15.87
N VAL A 16 -20.37 6.89 -15.94
CA VAL A 16 -20.56 7.99 -16.87
C VAL A 16 -19.64 9.16 -16.55
N ASP A 17 -19.59 9.56 -15.28
CA ASP A 17 -18.80 10.72 -14.84
C ASP A 17 -17.30 10.47 -14.99
N LEU A 18 -16.82 9.25 -14.71
CA LEU A 18 -15.41 8.90 -14.89
C LEU A 18 -15.01 8.91 -16.37
N ASP A 19 -15.85 8.41 -17.28
CA ASP A 19 -15.57 8.49 -18.72
C ASP A 19 -15.38 9.96 -19.15
N ILE A 20 -16.28 10.84 -18.74
CA ILE A 20 -16.20 12.27 -19.03
C ILE A 20 -14.90 12.87 -18.45
N ILE A 21 -14.56 12.55 -17.21
CA ILE A 21 -13.33 13.02 -16.56
C ILE A 21 -12.10 12.58 -17.35
N MET A 22 -12.05 11.31 -17.75
CA MET A 22 -10.90 10.77 -18.49
C MET A 22 -10.76 11.44 -19.87
N ARG A 23 -11.85 11.71 -20.56
CA ARG A 23 -11.85 12.43 -21.85
C ARG A 23 -11.37 13.87 -21.69
N LEU A 24 -11.85 14.57 -20.69
CA LEU A 24 -11.41 15.94 -20.38
C LEU A 24 -9.92 15.97 -20.04
N LEU A 25 -9.41 15.01 -19.27
CA LEU A 25 -7.97 14.91 -18.91
C LEU A 25 -7.08 14.61 -20.12
N ARG A 26 -7.60 13.92 -21.15
CA ARG A 26 -6.92 13.74 -22.44
C ARG A 26 -6.95 14.98 -23.33
N GLY A 27 -7.64 16.06 -22.89
CA GLY A 27 -7.76 17.32 -23.62
C GLY A 27 -8.88 17.37 -24.64
N GLU A 28 -9.82 16.44 -24.58
CA GLU A 28 -11.01 16.44 -25.43
C GLU A 28 -11.96 17.60 -25.07
N THR A 29 -12.75 18.04 -26.05
CA THR A 29 -13.89 18.94 -25.82
C THR A 29 -15.16 18.08 -25.75
N VAL A 30 -15.85 18.12 -24.61
CA VAL A 30 -17.00 17.27 -24.32
C VAL A 30 -18.30 18.08 -24.40
N THR A 31 -19.25 17.59 -25.17
CA THR A 31 -20.65 18.07 -25.15
C THR A 31 -21.49 16.83 -24.85
N GLU A 32 -22.08 16.79 -23.66
CA GLU A 32 -22.81 15.63 -23.20
C GLU A 32 -23.83 16.02 -22.12
N ARG A 33 -24.99 15.37 -22.16
CA ARG A 33 -26.03 15.52 -21.15
C ARG A 33 -26.18 14.25 -20.37
N THR A 34 -25.89 14.34 -19.08
CA THR A 34 -26.09 13.23 -18.13
C THR A 34 -27.39 13.46 -17.34
N ARG A 35 -27.69 12.57 -16.43
CA ARG A 35 -28.83 12.74 -15.52
C ARG A 35 -28.61 13.84 -14.48
N THR A 36 -27.37 14.10 -14.11
CA THR A 36 -26.99 15.03 -13.04
C THR A 36 -26.53 16.38 -13.55
N HIS A 37 -26.02 16.46 -14.79
CA HIS A 37 -25.45 17.70 -15.35
C HIS A 37 -25.47 17.70 -16.88
N GLU A 38 -25.24 18.88 -17.45
CA GLU A 38 -25.10 19.09 -18.91
C GLU A 38 -23.78 19.85 -19.16
N LEU A 39 -22.98 19.29 -20.06
CA LEU A 39 -21.75 19.88 -20.54
C LEU A 39 -21.94 20.37 -21.99
N VAL A 40 -21.54 21.61 -22.28
CA VAL A 40 -21.60 22.19 -23.63
C VAL A 40 -20.21 22.72 -23.98
N ASN A 41 -19.53 22.09 -24.93
CA ASN A 41 -18.17 22.43 -25.35
C ASN A 41 -17.20 22.54 -24.13
N ALA A 42 -17.40 21.69 -23.11
CA ALA A 42 -16.61 21.72 -21.91
C ALA A 42 -15.18 21.21 -22.19
N ARG A 43 -14.20 21.89 -21.65
CA ARG A 43 -12.78 21.51 -21.73
C ARG A 43 -12.03 22.00 -20.51
N LEU A 44 -10.92 21.33 -20.19
CA LEU A 44 -10.02 21.84 -19.16
C LEU A 44 -9.29 23.08 -19.66
N HIS A 45 -9.26 24.11 -18.83
CA HIS A 45 -8.53 25.35 -19.13
C HIS A 45 -7.01 25.13 -19.01
N LEU A 46 -6.58 24.26 -18.09
CA LEU A 46 -5.19 23.88 -17.91
C LEU A 46 -5.03 22.40 -18.27
N ARG A 47 -4.01 22.10 -19.07
CA ARG A 47 -3.62 20.71 -19.34
C ARG A 47 -2.82 20.16 -18.18
N PRO A 48 -2.86 18.83 -17.95
CA PRO A 48 -1.91 18.17 -17.04
C PRO A 48 -0.48 18.55 -17.41
N TYR A 49 0.36 18.77 -16.40
CA TYR A 49 1.76 19.14 -16.61
C TYR A 49 2.62 17.95 -17.08
N THR A 50 2.26 16.74 -16.66
CA THR A 50 2.98 15.49 -16.98
C THR A 50 2.17 14.62 -17.94
N GLU A 51 2.87 13.76 -18.69
CA GLU A 51 2.25 12.74 -19.52
C GLU A 51 2.92 11.39 -19.23
N PRO A 52 2.17 10.38 -18.76
CA PRO A 52 0.74 10.47 -18.45
C PRO A 52 0.46 11.52 -17.36
N CYS A 53 -0.80 11.95 -17.23
CA CYS A 53 -1.19 12.86 -16.16
C CYS A 53 -1.00 12.18 -14.78
N PHE A 54 -1.45 12.79 -13.70
CA PHE A 54 -1.34 12.19 -12.37
C PHE A 54 -2.04 10.81 -12.29
N ASP A 55 -1.61 9.99 -11.33
CA ASP A 55 -2.20 8.67 -11.06
C ASP A 55 -3.68 8.80 -10.70
N ILE A 56 -4.51 8.02 -11.38
CA ILE A 56 -5.94 7.90 -11.11
C ILE A 56 -6.21 6.46 -10.68
N ALA A 57 -7.02 6.28 -9.66
CA ALA A 57 -7.49 4.97 -9.23
C ALA A 57 -8.99 5.03 -8.91
N VAL A 58 -9.70 3.97 -9.25
CA VAL A 58 -11.11 3.78 -8.87
C VAL A 58 -11.20 2.91 -7.63
N ALA A 59 -12.08 3.28 -6.68
CA ALA A 59 -12.31 2.45 -5.50
C ALA A 59 -13.20 1.24 -5.83
N GLY A 60 -12.86 0.10 -5.22
CA GLY A 60 -13.64 -1.14 -5.30
C GLY A 60 -13.75 -1.81 -3.94
N VAL A 61 -14.89 -2.45 -3.69
CA VAL A 61 -15.10 -3.29 -2.49
C VAL A 61 -15.17 -4.75 -2.94
N ALA A 62 -16.32 -5.26 -3.32
CA ALA A 62 -16.54 -6.63 -3.75
C ALA A 62 -17.11 -6.73 -5.16
N SER A 63 -17.81 -5.68 -5.63
CA SER A 63 -18.46 -5.70 -6.94
C SER A 63 -17.46 -5.57 -8.10
N PRO A 64 -17.76 -6.08 -9.29
CA PRO A 64 -16.91 -5.98 -10.46
C PRO A 64 -16.82 -4.57 -11.05
N THR A 65 -17.62 -3.60 -10.56
CA THR A 65 -17.69 -2.24 -11.14
C THR A 65 -16.33 -1.53 -11.12
N GLY A 66 -15.66 -1.48 -9.97
CA GLY A 66 -14.34 -0.86 -9.86
C GLY A 66 -13.29 -1.50 -10.78
N PRO A 67 -13.09 -2.82 -10.74
CA PRO A 67 -12.19 -3.52 -11.66
C PRO A 67 -12.50 -3.32 -13.15
N ARG A 68 -13.79 -3.33 -13.52
CA ARG A 68 -14.22 -3.06 -14.91
C ARG A 68 -13.77 -1.68 -15.37
N MET A 69 -14.01 -0.66 -14.54
CA MET A 69 -13.63 0.73 -14.84
C MET A 69 -12.11 0.90 -14.87
N ALA A 70 -11.39 0.27 -13.94
CA ALA A 70 -9.93 0.29 -13.94
C ALA A 70 -9.37 -0.25 -15.26
N GLY A 71 -9.84 -1.40 -15.73
CA GLY A 71 -9.43 -1.97 -17.00
C GLY A 71 -9.87 -1.15 -18.20
N GLN A 72 -11.11 -0.65 -18.23
CA GLN A 72 -11.64 0.16 -19.32
C GLN A 72 -10.84 1.43 -19.59
N HIS A 73 -10.35 2.08 -18.55
CA HIS A 73 -9.65 3.36 -18.66
C HIS A 73 -8.13 3.25 -18.50
N GLY A 74 -7.59 2.05 -18.21
CA GLY A 74 -6.16 1.84 -17.97
C GLY A 74 -5.67 2.56 -16.70
N ILE A 75 -6.49 2.60 -15.64
CA ILE A 75 -6.21 3.28 -14.37
C ILE A 75 -6.06 2.28 -13.22
N GLY A 76 -5.58 2.74 -12.08
CA GLY A 76 -5.39 1.91 -10.89
C GLY A 76 -6.69 1.47 -10.23
N LEU A 77 -6.61 0.39 -9.44
CA LEU A 77 -7.67 -0.06 -8.54
C LEU A 77 -7.27 0.17 -7.09
N LEU A 78 -8.18 0.70 -6.27
CA LEU A 78 -8.06 0.82 -4.83
C LEU A 78 -9.07 -0.12 -4.16
N SER A 79 -8.61 -1.28 -3.69
CA SER A 79 -9.45 -2.28 -3.01
C SER A 79 -9.58 -1.93 -1.53
N ILE A 80 -10.60 -1.12 -1.20
CA ILE A 80 -10.89 -0.69 0.16
C ILE A 80 -11.59 -1.77 0.99
N GLY A 81 -12.24 -2.74 0.35
CA GLY A 81 -12.90 -3.87 1.00
C GLY A 81 -11.99 -5.06 1.31
N ALA A 82 -10.73 -5.02 0.92
CA ALA A 82 -9.81 -6.16 0.98
C ALA A 82 -9.67 -6.78 2.39
N THR A 83 -9.78 -5.97 3.43
CA THR A 83 -9.70 -6.42 4.83
C THR A 83 -10.97 -6.17 5.62
N MET A 84 -11.91 -5.39 5.10
CA MET A 84 -13.09 -4.94 5.84
C MET A 84 -14.28 -5.89 5.75
N THR A 85 -14.35 -6.70 4.68
CA THR A 85 -15.44 -7.64 4.46
C THR A 85 -14.93 -8.94 3.87
N GLN A 86 -15.58 -10.07 4.20
CA GLN A 86 -15.25 -11.36 3.61
C GLN A 86 -15.46 -11.34 2.07
N ASP A 87 -16.57 -10.76 1.61
CA ASP A 87 -16.85 -10.64 0.17
C ASP A 87 -15.77 -9.81 -0.55
N GLY A 88 -15.25 -8.76 0.09
CA GLY A 88 -14.15 -7.94 -0.44
C GLY A 88 -12.84 -8.71 -0.52
N PHE A 89 -12.55 -9.54 0.47
CA PHE A 89 -11.39 -10.42 0.45
C PHE A 89 -11.51 -11.50 -0.65
N ASP A 90 -12.66 -12.16 -0.74
CA ASP A 90 -12.90 -13.21 -1.74
C ASP A 90 -12.83 -12.65 -3.17
N ALA A 91 -13.34 -11.43 -3.37
CA ALA A 91 -13.31 -10.76 -4.67
C ALA A 91 -11.89 -10.47 -5.19
N LEU A 92 -10.89 -10.37 -4.32
CA LEU A 92 -9.48 -10.14 -4.73
C LEU A 92 -9.00 -11.21 -5.71
N ALA A 93 -9.43 -12.46 -5.55
CA ALA A 93 -9.04 -13.56 -6.44
C ALA A 93 -9.45 -13.34 -7.90
N HIS A 94 -10.47 -12.52 -8.16
CA HIS A 94 -11.06 -12.32 -9.48
C HIS A 94 -10.86 -10.91 -10.04
N HIS A 95 -10.60 -9.91 -9.20
CA HIS A 95 -10.54 -8.52 -9.61
C HIS A 95 -9.50 -8.27 -10.69
N TRP A 96 -8.32 -8.89 -10.59
CA TRP A 96 -7.29 -8.69 -11.60
C TRP A 96 -7.66 -9.27 -12.96
N ASN A 97 -8.30 -10.43 -13.01
CA ASN A 97 -8.75 -11.03 -14.26
C ASN A 97 -9.77 -10.12 -14.98
N ILE A 98 -10.67 -9.48 -14.22
CA ILE A 98 -11.64 -8.51 -14.77
C ILE A 98 -10.92 -7.30 -15.35
N ILE A 99 -9.88 -6.79 -14.65
CA ILE A 99 -9.06 -5.67 -15.12
C ILE A 99 -8.38 -6.02 -16.45
N GLU A 100 -7.71 -7.17 -16.53
CA GLU A 100 -7.00 -7.62 -17.73
C GLU A 100 -7.95 -7.85 -18.92
N GLU A 101 -9.09 -8.50 -18.69
CA GLU A 101 -10.12 -8.71 -19.72
C GLU A 101 -10.62 -7.38 -20.28
N ARG A 102 -10.96 -6.43 -19.40
CA ARG A 102 -11.49 -5.13 -19.83
C ARG A 102 -10.41 -4.27 -20.47
N ALA A 103 -9.19 -4.30 -19.98
CA ALA A 103 -8.06 -3.59 -20.59
C ALA A 103 -7.80 -4.09 -22.01
N ALA A 104 -7.78 -5.40 -22.23
CA ALA A 104 -7.64 -5.99 -23.57
C ALA A 104 -8.77 -5.55 -24.52
N HIS A 105 -10.03 -5.53 -24.03
CA HIS A 105 -11.18 -5.10 -24.83
C HIS A 105 -11.11 -3.62 -25.24
N HIS A 106 -10.52 -2.76 -24.42
CA HIS A 106 -10.41 -1.31 -24.65
C HIS A 106 -9.01 -0.85 -25.08
N GLU A 107 -8.14 -1.79 -25.46
CA GLU A 107 -6.76 -1.53 -25.91
C GLU A 107 -5.94 -0.72 -24.89
N GLN A 108 -6.18 -0.95 -23.59
CA GLN A 108 -5.46 -0.30 -22.51
C GLN A 108 -4.33 -1.19 -21.97
N SER A 109 -3.31 -0.53 -21.39
CA SER A 109 -2.26 -1.19 -20.62
C SER A 109 -2.54 -1.05 -19.13
N VAL A 110 -2.41 -2.15 -18.38
CA VAL A 110 -2.60 -2.19 -16.93
C VAL A 110 -1.43 -2.89 -16.24
N SER A 111 -1.16 -2.49 -15.02
CA SER A 111 -0.07 -3.06 -14.22
C SER A 111 -0.55 -3.36 -12.80
N ARG A 112 -0.18 -4.52 -12.26
CA ARG A 112 -0.44 -4.82 -10.84
C ARG A 112 0.23 -3.82 -9.89
N ARG A 113 1.24 -3.07 -10.33
CA ARG A 113 1.85 -1.97 -9.57
C ARG A 113 0.84 -0.87 -9.20
N ASP A 114 -0.22 -0.71 -10.01
CA ASP A 114 -1.27 0.30 -9.81
C ASP A 114 -2.47 -0.23 -9.02
N TRP A 115 -2.39 -1.48 -8.57
CA TRP A 115 -3.37 -2.08 -7.67
C TRP A 115 -2.97 -1.87 -6.22
N ARG A 116 -3.80 -1.16 -5.48
CA ARG A 116 -3.59 -0.77 -4.09
C ARG A 116 -4.62 -1.45 -3.20
N LEU A 117 -4.16 -2.13 -2.15
CA LEU A 117 -5.03 -2.70 -1.11
C LEU A 117 -4.98 -1.83 0.14
N VAL A 118 -6.12 -1.68 0.81
CA VAL A 118 -6.23 -0.93 2.08
C VAL A 118 -6.34 -1.90 3.23
N GLY A 119 -5.64 -1.65 4.32
CA GLY A 119 -5.72 -2.46 5.54
C GLY A 119 -5.41 -1.66 6.80
N LEU A 120 -5.71 -2.27 7.92
CA LEU A 120 -5.55 -1.74 9.28
C LEU A 120 -4.45 -2.51 9.99
N MET A 121 -3.51 -1.81 10.62
CA MET A 121 -2.44 -2.46 11.38
C MET A 121 -2.04 -1.60 12.59
N HIS A 122 -1.87 -2.26 13.73
CA HIS A 122 -1.14 -1.72 14.87
C HIS A 122 -0.22 -2.80 15.43
N ILE A 123 1.09 -2.56 15.42
CA ILE A 123 2.07 -3.53 15.90
C ILE A 123 2.99 -2.91 16.97
N ALA A 124 3.45 -3.77 17.85
CA ALA A 124 4.45 -3.46 18.87
C ALA A 124 5.52 -4.56 18.93
N GLU A 125 6.47 -4.45 19.84
CA GLU A 125 7.48 -5.46 20.08
C GLU A 125 6.92 -6.79 20.59
N THR A 126 5.78 -6.73 21.31
CA THR A 126 5.06 -7.92 21.78
C THR A 126 3.56 -7.79 21.53
N ARG A 127 2.84 -8.91 21.46
CA ARG A 127 1.38 -8.90 21.32
C ARG A 127 0.69 -8.25 22.52
N GLU A 128 1.21 -8.48 23.72
CA GLU A 128 0.66 -7.90 24.95
C GLU A 128 0.74 -6.37 24.90
N GLN A 129 1.85 -5.83 24.40
CA GLN A 129 2.00 -4.38 24.24
C GLN A 129 1.06 -3.84 23.17
N ALA A 130 0.97 -4.49 22.00
CA ALA A 130 0.07 -4.07 20.93
C ALA A 130 -1.39 -4.06 21.41
N TYR A 131 -1.81 -5.07 22.16
CA TYR A 131 -3.16 -5.17 22.70
C TYR A 131 -3.45 -4.05 23.72
N LYS A 132 -2.47 -3.77 24.59
CA LYS A 132 -2.56 -2.65 25.54
C LYS A 132 -2.60 -1.29 24.85
N ASP A 133 -1.85 -1.10 23.80
CA ASP A 133 -1.82 0.16 23.05
C ASP A 133 -3.19 0.50 22.46
N VAL A 134 -3.88 -0.50 21.89
CA VAL A 134 -5.16 -0.28 21.22
C VAL A 134 -6.37 -0.12 22.19
N GLU A 135 -6.18 -0.40 23.49
CA GLU A 135 -7.17 -0.04 24.53
C GLU A 135 -7.52 1.46 24.50
N TYR A 136 -6.61 2.28 23.99
CA TYR A 136 -6.76 3.73 23.94
C TYR A 136 -7.98 4.18 23.14
N GLY A 137 -8.26 3.59 21.98
CA GLY A 137 -9.28 4.15 21.10
C GLY A 137 -9.97 3.20 20.12
N ILE A 138 -9.64 1.92 20.09
CA ILE A 138 -10.16 0.99 19.07
C ILE A 138 -11.68 0.87 19.12
N GLU A 139 -12.27 0.80 20.31
CA GLU A 139 -13.72 0.70 20.49
C GLU A 139 -14.43 1.95 19.97
N THR A 140 -13.90 3.13 20.30
CA THR A 140 -14.44 4.41 19.85
C THR A 140 -14.36 4.53 18.34
N TRP A 141 -13.28 4.09 17.72
CA TRP A 141 -13.06 4.12 16.29
C TRP A 141 -14.07 3.23 15.55
N PHE A 142 -14.26 1.98 15.97
CA PHE A 142 -15.25 1.08 15.35
C PHE A 142 -16.69 1.58 15.57
N ASN A 143 -17.02 2.09 16.75
CA ASN A 143 -18.32 2.70 17.02
C ASN A 143 -18.61 3.88 16.08
N TYR A 144 -17.61 4.71 15.77
CA TYR A 144 -17.76 5.79 14.81
C TYR A 144 -18.12 5.26 13.41
N PHE A 145 -17.40 4.27 12.92
CA PHE A 145 -17.66 3.69 11.60
C PHE A 145 -19.03 3.03 11.50
N GLN A 146 -19.45 2.34 12.52
CA GLN A 146 -20.77 1.67 12.54
C GLN A 146 -21.93 2.65 12.66
N LYS A 147 -21.84 3.60 13.59
CA LYS A 147 -22.98 4.44 13.99
C LYS A 147 -23.02 5.77 13.25
N THR A 148 -21.89 6.35 12.91
CA THR A 148 -21.80 7.70 12.33
C THR A 148 -21.49 7.64 10.83
N ALA A 149 -20.48 6.91 10.41
CA ALA A 149 -20.13 6.76 9.01
C ALA A 149 -21.04 5.78 8.25
N ALA A 150 -21.89 5.06 8.97
CA ALA A 150 -22.87 4.09 8.44
C ALA A 150 -22.24 3.00 7.54
N PHE A 151 -21.11 2.45 7.99
CA PHE A 151 -20.48 1.25 7.40
C PHE A 151 -20.73 0.03 8.28
N PRO A 152 -21.95 -0.57 8.25
CA PRO A 152 -22.29 -1.69 9.12
C PRO A 152 -21.41 -2.93 8.92
N GLN A 153 -20.83 -3.09 7.73
CA GLN A 153 -19.88 -4.15 7.41
C GLN A 153 -18.55 -4.03 8.17
N MET A 154 -18.25 -2.87 8.76
CA MET A 154 -17.12 -2.68 9.67
C MET A 154 -17.47 -3.06 11.11
N GLY A 155 -18.49 -3.90 11.29
CA GLY A 155 -18.89 -4.45 12.58
C GLY A 155 -17.83 -5.41 13.09
N VAL A 156 -17.34 -5.15 14.31
CA VAL A 156 -16.46 -6.06 15.04
C VAL A 156 -17.31 -6.81 16.05
N GLN A 157 -17.12 -8.13 16.12
CA GLN A 157 -17.77 -8.98 17.11
C GLN A 157 -16.88 -9.11 18.33
N GLY A 158 -17.49 -9.19 19.50
CA GLY A 158 -16.82 -9.39 20.78
C GLY A 158 -17.62 -8.78 21.90
N GLY A 159 -17.63 -9.43 23.08
CA GLY A 159 -18.29 -8.95 24.29
C GLY A 159 -17.37 -8.04 25.11
N ASP A 160 -16.07 -8.20 24.95
CA ASP A 160 -15.06 -7.37 25.58
C ASP A 160 -13.96 -6.98 24.58
N LEU A 161 -13.05 -6.13 25.03
CA LEU A 161 -11.96 -5.61 24.19
C LEU A 161 -11.06 -6.72 23.65
N ARG A 162 -10.77 -7.75 24.44
CA ARG A 162 -9.91 -8.86 24.06
C ARG A 162 -10.54 -9.68 22.93
N GLU A 163 -11.81 -10.02 23.09
CA GLU A 163 -12.58 -10.73 22.08
C GLU A 163 -12.67 -9.91 20.77
N MET A 164 -12.82 -8.58 20.87
CA MET A 164 -12.81 -7.69 19.72
C MET A 164 -11.47 -7.74 18.97
N ILE A 165 -10.33 -7.69 19.66
CA ILE A 165 -9.00 -7.74 19.08
C ILE A 165 -8.76 -9.11 18.42
N ASP A 166 -9.13 -10.18 19.11
CA ASP A 166 -8.97 -11.55 18.58
C ASP A 166 -9.83 -11.72 17.31
N PHE A 167 -11.07 -11.21 17.29
CA PHE A 167 -11.89 -11.19 16.08
C PHE A 167 -11.24 -10.42 14.92
N ILE A 168 -10.68 -9.24 15.18
CA ILE A 168 -10.00 -8.44 14.13
C ILE A 168 -8.87 -9.23 13.48
N ASN A 169 -8.07 -9.91 14.28
CA ASN A 169 -6.95 -10.72 13.81
C ASN A 169 -7.42 -11.98 13.07
N GLU A 170 -8.37 -12.73 13.63
CA GLU A 170 -8.86 -13.99 13.07
C GLU A 170 -9.63 -13.79 11.77
N ALA A 171 -10.50 -12.78 11.73
CA ALA A 171 -11.24 -12.42 10.52
C ALA A 171 -10.37 -11.72 9.47
N GLY A 172 -9.15 -11.31 9.83
CA GLY A 172 -8.23 -10.59 8.93
C GLY A 172 -8.69 -9.17 8.60
N VAL A 173 -9.50 -8.56 9.46
CA VAL A 173 -9.89 -7.14 9.36
C VAL A 173 -8.67 -6.24 9.53
N GLY A 174 -7.71 -6.67 10.36
CA GLY A 174 -6.46 -5.96 10.59
C GLY A 174 -5.37 -6.90 11.10
N ALA A 175 -4.26 -6.31 11.51
CA ALA A 175 -3.21 -6.98 12.25
C ALA A 175 -2.89 -6.17 13.51
N ILE A 176 -3.24 -6.73 14.67
CA ILE A 176 -2.89 -6.18 15.98
C ILE A 176 -1.96 -7.19 16.64
N GLY A 177 -0.67 -6.84 16.77
CA GLY A 177 0.32 -7.81 17.27
C GLY A 177 1.76 -7.41 17.04
N THR A 178 2.54 -8.32 16.49
CA THR A 178 3.97 -8.17 16.21
C THR A 178 4.26 -7.92 14.72
N VAL A 179 5.53 -7.75 14.41
CA VAL A 179 6.03 -7.70 13.02
C VAL A 179 5.62 -8.94 12.23
N GLU A 180 5.65 -10.11 12.85
CA GLU A 180 5.27 -11.38 12.24
C GLU A 180 3.78 -11.43 11.90
N ASP A 181 2.92 -10.90 12.78
CA ASP A 181 1.48 -10.81 12.55
C ASP A 181 1.16 -9.88 11.36
N ALA A 182 1.84 -8.73 11.28
CA ALA A 182 1.71 -7.82 10.14
C ALA A 182 2.19 -8.47 8.82
N ARG A 183 3.32 -9.18 8.83
CA ARG A 183 3.81 -9.91 7.66
C ARG A 183 2.83 -11.00 7.21
N ALA A 184 2.29 -11.75 8.16
CA ALA A 184 1.29 -12.78 7.87
C ALA A 184 0.04 -12.20 7.21
N GLN A 185 -0.45 -11.04 7.68
CA GLN A 185 -1.59 -10.35 7.08
C GLN A 185 -1.32 -9.89 5.65
N VAL A 186 -0.17 -9.27 5.38
CA VAL A 186 0.20 -8.87 4.02
C VAL A 186 0.35 -10.09 3.10
N GLN A 187 0.98 -11.16 3.59
CA GLN A 187 1.14 -12.41 2.84
C GLN A 187 -0.21 -13.07 2.52
N ARG A 188 -1.17 -13.03 3.45
CA ARG A 188 -2.53 -13.52 3.23
C ARG A 188 -3.21 -12.78 2.07
N LEU A 189 -3.10 -11.46 2.05
CA LEU A 189 -3.65 -10.62 0.98
C LEU A 189 -2.93 -10.87 -0.35
N TRP A 190 -1.61 -11.04 -0.32
CA TRP A 190 -0.80 -11.36 -1.49
C TRP A 190 -1.21 -12.69 -2.13
N ASN A 191 -1.37 -13.72 -1.32
CA ASN A 191 -1.78 -15.04 -1.80
C ASN A 191 -3.18 -15.01 -2.43
N GLN A 192 -4.12 -14.28 -1.82
CA GLN A 192 -5.49 -14.18 -2.30
C GLN A 192 -5.59 -13.38 -3.61
N SER A 193 -4.85 -12.30 -3.73
CA SER A 193 -4.89 -11.42 -4.91
C SER A 193 -4.03 -11.92 -6.07
N GLY A 194 -3.07 -12.80 -5.81
CA GLY A 194 -2.01 -13.16 -6.76
C GLY A 194 -0.98 -12.05 -6.96
N GLY A 195 -0.90 -11.09 -6.03
CA GLY A 195 0.02 -9.96 -6.02
C GLY A 195 -0.61 -8.61 -6.33
N PHE A 196 -0.11 -7.58 -5.68
CA PHE A 196 -0.54 -6.18 -5.83
C PHE A 196 0.66 -5.23 -5.70
N GLY A 197 0.50 -3.97 -6.07
CA GLY A 197 1.61 -3.01 -6.10
C GLY A 197 1.86 -2.29 -4.79
N CYS A 198 0.82 -2.02 -4.00
CA CYS A 198 0.94 -1.23 -2.79
C CYS A 198 -0.06 -1.64 -1.71
N MET A 199 0.42 -1.70 -0.47
CA MET A 199 -0.41 -1.77 0.72
C MET A 199 -0.53 -0.38 1.34
N LEU A 200 -1.75 0.15 1.41
CA LEU A 200 -2.06 1.40 2.07
C LEU A 200 -2.55 1.11 3.49
N LEU A 201 -1.92 1.71 4.47
CA LEU A 201 -2.38 1.64 5.85
C LEU A 201 -3.43 2.73 6.07
N LEU A 202 -4.65 2.31 6.41
CA LEU A 202 -5.69 3.23 6.81
C LEU A 202 -5.31 3.83 8.17
N GLY A 203 -5.23 5.17 8.24
CA GLY A 203 -4.94 5.87 9.49
C GLY A 203 -6.08 5.68 10.50
N HIS A 204 -5.72 5.45 11.74
CA HIS A 204 -6.66 5.21 12.83
C HIS A 204 -6.11 5.74 14.16
N GLU A 205 -7.01 5.94 15.11
CA GLU A 205 -6.70 6.40 16.48
C GLU A 205 -6.87 5.25 17.49
N TRP A 206 -6.42 4.04 17.13
CA TRP A 206 -6.51 2.87 18.04
C TRP A 206 -5.58 3.01 19.22
N ALA A 207 -4.41 3.61 19.02
CA ALA A 207 -3.41 3.83 20.03
C ALA A 207 -3.09 5.32 20.18
N ASN A 208 -2.45 5.70 21.28
CA ASN A 208 -1.97 7.06 21.48
C ASN A 208 -0.89 7.44 20.43
N PRO A 209 -0.56 8.74 20.26
CA PRO A 209 0.37 9.19 19.23
C PRO A 209 1.76 8.55 19.29
N GLU A 210 2.31 8.31 20.48
CA GLU A 210 3.64 7.71 20.68
C GLU A 210 3.64 6.25 20.23
N ALA A 211 2.66 5.46 20.66
CA ALA A 211 2.52 4.07 20.29
C ALA A 211 2.20 3.93 18.79
N THR A 212 1.37 4.81 18.23
CA THR A 212 1.09 4.86 16.79
C THR A 212 2.35 5.13 15.99
N LYS A 213 3.16 6.10 16.39
CA LYS A 213 4.46 6.39 15.75
C LYS A 213 5.39 5.18 15.83
N ARG A 214 5.48 4.54 16.99
CA ARG A 214 6.31 3.34 17.18
C ARG A 214 5.86 2.19 16.26
N SER A 215 4.56 1.99 16.13
CA SER A 215 4.00 0.99 15.20
C SER A 215 4.42 1.26 13.76
N TYR A 216 4.32 2.50 13.27
CA TYR A 216 4.79 2.85 11.93
C TYR A 216 6.30 2.69 11.75
N GLU A 217 7.11 2.97 12.77
CA GLU A 217 8.56 2.72 12.75
C GLU A 217 8.86 1.22 12.57
N LEU A 218 8.18 0.34 13.32
CA LEU A 218 8.33 -1.11 13.19
C LEU A 218 7.89 -1.61 11.80
N ILE A 219 6.78 -1.10 11.28
CA ILE A 219 6.31 -1.43 9.93
C ILE A 219 7.35 -1.03 8.88
N ALA A 220 7.86 0.20 8.95
CA ALA A 220 8.84 0.71 8.01
C ALA A 220 10.18 -0.03 8.06
N GLN A 221 10.63 -0.40 9.26
CA GLN A 221 11.92 -1.05 9.46
C GLN A 221 11.90 -2.55 9.18
N HIS A 222 10.79 -3.23 9.47
CA HIS A 222 10.76 -4.68 9.51
C HIS A 222 9.70 -5.33 8.59
N VAL A 223 8.58 -4.67 8.31
CA VAL A 223 7.53 -5.22 7.44
C VAL A 223 7.75 -4.82 5.99
N MET A 224 7.88 -3.53 5.71
CA MET A 224 8.04 -3.04 4.34
C MET A 224 9.22 -3.67 3.59
N PRO A 225 10.44 -3.76 4.15
CA PRO A 225 11.58 -4.33 3.43
C PRO A 225 11.40 -5.81 3.08
N HIS A 226 10.58 -6.54 3.83
CA HIS A 226 10.29 -7.94 3.56
C HIS A 226 9.52 -8.16 2.25
N PHE A 227 8.65 -7.20 1.86
CA PHE A 227 7.80 -7.29 0.68
C PHE A 227 8.27 -6.44 -0.50
N GLN A 228 9.22 -5.55 -0.32
CA GLN A 228 9.81 -4.76 -1.40
C GLN A 228 10.77 -5.63 -2.21
N GLY A 229 10.23 -6.72 -2.77
CA GLY A 229 10.97 -7.80 -3.37
C GLY A 229 11.64 -7.48 -4.70
N GLY A 230 12.73 -8.17 -4.98
CA GLY A 230 13.50 -8.12 -6.22
C GLY A 230 14.52 -6.99 -6.27
N GLU A 231 14.16 -5.77 -6.00
CA GLU A 231 15.08 -4.66 -5.75
C GLU A 231 15.18 -4.47 -4.24
N ILE A 232 16.30 -4.85 -3.69
CA ILE A 232 16.60 -4.68 -2.26
C ILE A 232 16.44 -3.19 -1.93
N SER A 233 15.54 -2.84 -0.99
CA SER A 233 15.36 -1.46 -0.55
C SER A 233 16.69 -0.84 -0.11
N HIS A 234 16.82 0.49 -0.19
CA HIS A 234 18.04 1.18 0.28
C HIS A 234 18.41 0.81 1.73
N ALA A 235 17.42 0.62 2.59
CA ALA A 235 17.64 0.16 3.96
C ALA A 235 18.21 -1.26 4.00
N GLN A 236 17.65 -2.19 3.21
CA GLN A 236 18.14 -3.56 3.11
C GLN A 236 19.52 -3.62 2.43
N GLN A 237 19.76 -2.79 1.41
CA GLN A 237 21.09 -2.67 0.79
C GLN A 237 22.12 -2.22 1.82
N SER A 238 21.79 -1.24 2.67
CA SER A 238 22.64 -0.76 3.77
C SER A 238 22.92 -1.87 4.81
N LEU A 239 21.91 -2.65 5.17
CA LEU A 239 22.06 -3.78 6.10
C LEU A 239 22.92 -4.89 5.49
N ASN A 240 22.71 -5.21 4.21
CA ASN A 240 23.50 -6.21 3.50
C ASN A 240 24.96 -5.74 3.32
N ALA A 241 25.17 -4.46 3.04
CA ALA A 241 26.52 -3.87 2.96
C ALA A 241 27.24 -3.95 4.31
N LYS A 242 26.55 -3.65 5.43
CA LYS A 242 27.11 -3.79 6.77
C LYS A 242 27.42 -5.25 7.12
N ALA A 243 26.53 -6.17 6.81
CA ALA A 243 26.74 -7.61 7.03
C ALA A 243 27.93 -8.11 6.19
N HIS A 244 28.02 -7.72 4.93
CA HIS A 244 29.15 -8.06 4.05
C HIS A 244 30.47 -7.48 4.56
N ALA A 245 30.48 -6.21 4.97
CA ALA A 245 31.67 -5.58 5.55
C ALA A 245 32.10 -6.27 6.84
N SER A 246 31.14 -6.71 7.68
CA SER A 246 31.44 -7.43 8.92
C SER A 246 32.03 -8.82 8.63
N SER A 247 31.48 -9.55 7.64
CA SER A 247 31.97 -10.89 7.27
C SER A 247 33.36 -10.87 6.64
N LYS A 248 33.78 -9.74 6.04
CA LYS A 248 35.09 -9.56 5.41
C LYS A 248 36.07 -8.71 6.22
N ARG A 249 35.75 -8.42 7.46
CA ARG A 249 36.56 -7.50 8.30
C ARG A 249 38.00 -8.00 8.46
N GLU A 250 38.19 -9.29 8.63
CA GLU A 250 39.52 -9.91 8.77
C GLU A 250 40.31 -9.83 7.45
N ASP A 251 39.65 -10.12 6.31
CA ASP A 251 40.27 -10.02 5.00
C ASP A 251 40.70 -8.57 4.67
N TYR A 252 39.87 -7.60 5.04
CA TYR A 252 40.20 -6.17 4.88
C TYR A 252 41.36 -5.74 5.76
N ALA A 253 41.40 -6.17 7.02
CA ALA A 253 42.50 -5.87 7.91
C ALA A 253 43.82 -6.49 7.43
N ALA A 254 43.78 -7.74 6.95
CA ALA A 254 44.94 -8.39 6.37
C ALA A 254 45.45 -7.67 5.10
N ALA A 255 44.53 -7.29 4.19
CA ALA A 255 44.88 -6.55 2.97
C ALA A 255 45.48 -5.17 3.29
N GLN A 256 44.97 -4.44 4.27
CA GLN A 256 45.51 -3.18 4.73
C GLN A 256 46.94 -3.34 5.31
N MET A 257 47.15 -4.33 6.14
CA MET A 257 48.49 -4.58 6.70
C MET A 257 49.48 -4.94 5.59
N GLN A 258 49.08 -5.75 4.63
CA GLN A 258 49.93 -6.09 3.48
C GLN A 258 50.24 -4.87 2.62
N ALA A 259 49.27 -3.98 2.37
CA ALA A 259 49.46 -2.75 1.62
C ALA A 259 50.47 -1.80 2.32
N VAL A 260 50.36 -1.63 3.64
CA VAL A 260 51.27 -0.85 4.46
C VAL A 260 52.69 -1.44 4.40
N ALA A 261 52.86 -2.74 4.55
CA ALA A 261 54.15 -3.40 4.46
C ALA A 261 54.79 -3.18 3.09
N THR A 262 54.02 -3.39 2.00
CA THR A 262 54.51 -3.17 0.62
C THR A 262 54.97 -1.73 0.37
N MET A 263 54.19 -0.76 0.88
CA MET A 263 54.58 0.66 0.74
C MET A 263 55.80 1.02 1.55
N SER A 264 55.96 0.46 2.76
CA SER A 264 57.16 0.64 3.58
C SER A 264 58.41 0.08 2.92
N GLU A 265 58.32 -1.13 2.37
CA GLU A 265 59.42 -1.75 1.60
C GLU A 265 59.83 -0.91 0.37
N ARG A 266 58.84 -0.38 -0.35
CA ARG A 266 59.11 0.51 -1.48
C ARG A 266 59.84 1.79 -1.04
N TYR A 267 59.39 2.40 0.03
CA TYR A 267 60.00 3.61 0.57
C TYR A 267 61.45 3.38 1.01
N GLU A 268 61.74 2.29 1.72
CA GLU A 268 63.08 1.94 2.15
C GLU A 268 64.01 1.67 0.94
N LYS A 269 63.47 1.04 -0.13
CA LYS A 269 64.22 0.84 -1.37
C LYS A 269 64.54 2.15 -2.09
N GLU A 270 63.55 3.05 -2.22
CA GLU A 270 63.74 4.38 -2.79
C GLU A 270 64.78 5.18 -2.02
N LYS A 271 64.77 5.11 -0.71
CA LYS A 271 65.75 5.77 0.15
C LYS A 271 67.15 5.22 -0.06
N SER A 272 67.30 3.90 -0.10
CA SER A 272 68.59 3.26 -0.36
C SER A 272 69.16 3.54 -1.78
N ASP A 273 68.29 3.72 -2.76
CA ASP A 273 68.70 4.07 -4.14
C ASP A 273 69.08 5.57 -4.27
N HIS A 274 68.62 6.45 -3.36
CA HIS A 274 69.01 7.87 -3.33
C HIS A 274 70.31 8.12 -2.53
N GLU A 275 70.70 7.20 -1.65
CA GLU A 275 71.93 7.27 -0.86
C GLU A 275 73.16 6.68 -1.56
N ARG A 276 72.96 6.12 -2.79
CA ARG A 276 74.03 5.63 -3.70
C ARG A 276 74.32 6.64 -4.80
#